data_5677a9c4810e4471386a5b11fc0f8af0
#
_entry.id   5677a9c4810e4471386a5b11fc0f8af0
#
_cell.length_a   1.000
_cell.length_b   1.000
_cell.length_c   1.000
_cell.angle_alpha   90.00
_cell.angle_beta   90.00
_cell.angle_gamma   90.00
#
_symmetry.space_group_name_H-M   'P 1'
#
loop_
_entity.id
_entity.type
_entity.pdbx_description
1 polymer ?
#
loop_
_entity_poly.entity_id
_entity_poly.type
_entity_poly.pdbx_seq_one_letter_code
_entity_poly.pdbx_strand_id
1 'polypeptide(L)'
;MGRDDWWRNASWNEEIEAVFFNKLARARNKTWYLRNQARALASSCPEVALRLLDQYFTLGGDLEQAGAHFYRARAHVALRNVDAAVLAFEAVLAREDAVPNFRTWAFHELPVLIAIERMSARYDRAIQVLVKHKDWLTFPVQLYQWHGALALILHEQGQTLEAENEAKQALEAAKMTHSGFQHHPNLGLVGDTADEFGNRLRQIASKPRSGLRWWRK
;
A
#
# COMPACT_ATOMS: atom_id res chain seq x y z
N MET A 1 -21.48 -19.73 -17.79
CA MET A 1 -22.24 -18.87 -16.86
C MET A 1 -21.44 -18.69 -15.61
N GLY A 2 -20.93 -17.48 -15.36
CA GLY A 2 -20.11 -17.18 -14.19
C GLY A 2 -20.90 -17.41 -12.91
N ARG A 3 -20.24 -17.94 -11.90
CA ARG A 3 -20.75 -17.95 -10.52
C ARG A 3 -21.24 -16.53 -10.19
N ASP A 4 -22.41 -16.43 -9.60
CA ASP A 4 -23.02 -15.18 -9.14
C ASP A 4 -22.11 -14.54 -8.07
N ASP A 5 -21.18 -13.71 -8.52
CA ASP A 5 -20.15 -13.05 -7.69
C ASP A 5 -20.73 -11.83 -6.93
N TRP A 6 -21.91 -12.00 -6.32
CA TRP A 6 -22.67 -11.00 -5.59
C TRP A 6 -21.89 -10.29 -4.45
N TRP A 7 -20.71 -10.76 -4.14
CA TRP A 7 -19.81 -10.27 -3.09
C TRP A 7 -18.53 -9.60 -3.63
N ARG A 8 -18.49 -9.31 -4.95
CA ARG A 8 -17.36 -8.63 -5.62
C ARG A 8 -17.81 -7.40 -6.41
N ASN A 9 -18.85 -6.72 -5.95
CA ASN A 9 -19.33 -5.55 -6.66
C ASN A 9 -18.27 -4.45 -6.62
N ALA A 10 -17.92 -3.90 -7.79
CA ALA A 10 -16.96 -2.81 -7.94
C ALA A 10 -17.60 -1.41 -7.74
N SER A 11 -18.93 -1.35 -7.74
CA SER A 11 -19.75 -0.17 -7.46
C SER A 11 -20.78 -0.50 -6.38
N TRP A 12 -21.45 0.54 -5.86
CA TRP A 12 -22.44 0.37 -4.80
C TRP A 12 -23.62 1.31 -5.02
N ASN A 13 -24.84 0.78 -4.90
CA ASN A 13 -26.10 1.51 -4.90
C ASN A 13 -27.12 0.74 -4.03
N GLU A 14 -28.32 1.28 -3.87
CA GLU A 14 -29.37 0.70 -3.03
C GLU A 14 -29.80 -0.71 -3.48
N GLU A 15 -29.87 -0.95 -4.79
CA GLU A 15 -30.22 -2.25 -5.35
C GLU A 15 -29.17 -3.31 -5.03
N ILE A 16 -27.88 -2.99 -5.29
CA ILE A 16 -26.75 -3.86 -4.97
C ILE A 16 -26.70 -4.13 -3.46
N GLU A 17 -26.91 -3.10 -2.64
CA GLU A 17 -26.93 -3.21 -1.18
C GLU A 17 -28.02 -4.18 -0.72
N ALA A 18 -29.23 -4.02 -1.22
CA ALA A 18 -30.37 -4.91 -0.88
C ALA A 18 -30.10 -6.37 -1.26
N VAL A 19 -29.56 -6.61 -2.47
CA VAL A 19 -29.19 -7.95 -2.94
C VAL A 19 -28.08 -8.54 -2.07
N PHE A 20 -27.04 -7.73 -1.78
CA PHE A 20 -25.90 -8.17 -0.98
C PHE A 20 -26.33 -8.60 0.42
N PHE A 21 -27.07 -7.77 1.14
CA PHE A 21 -27.49 -8.09 2.51
C PHE A 21 -28.53 -9.21 2.57
N ASN A 22 -29.41 -9.36 1.58
CA ASN A 22 -30.33 -10.50 1.50
C ASN A 22 -29.56 -11.83 1.37
N LYS A 23 -28.53 -11.88 0.51
CA LYS A 23 -27.67 -13.07 0.35
C LYS A 23 -26.79 -13.29 1.57
N LEU A 24 -26.22 -12.21 2.15
CA LEU A 24 -25.39 -12.25 3.36
C LEU A 24 -26.17 -12.82 4.56
N ALA A 25 -27.46 -12.47 4.73
CA ALA A 25 -28.29 -12.98 5.82
C ALA A 25 -28.33 -14.51 5.86
N ARG A 26 -28.32 -15.15 4.71
CA ARG A 26 -28.38 -16.62 4.52
C ARG A 26 -26.97 -17.26 4.44
N ALA A 27 -25.92 -16.45 4.36
CA ALA A 27 -24.57 -16.95 4.19
C ALA A 27 -24.03 -17.56 5.50
N ARG A 28 -23.34 -18.69 5.38
CA ARG A 28 -22.70 -19.36 6.52
C ARG A 28 -21.46 -18.60 7.03
N ASN A 29 -20.65 -18.07 6.13
CA ASN A 29 -19.42 -17.35 6.45
C ASN A 29 -19.57 -15.85 6.13
N LYS A 30 -20.31 -15.13 7.00
CA LYS A 30 -20.62 -13.71 6.82
C LYS A 30 -19.38 -12.83 6.83
N THR A 31 -18.40 -13.10 7.70
CA THR A 31 -17.16 -12.34 7.81
C THR A 31 -16.36 -12.38 6.52
N TRP A 32 -16.23 -13.55 5.90
CA TRP A 32 -15.55 -13.71 4.63
C TRP A 32 -16.17 -12.85 3.52
N TYR A 33 -17.51 -12.84 3.41
CA TYR A 33 -18.22 -12.03 2.40
C TYR A 33 -18.09 -10.55 2.63
N LEU A 34 -18.24 -10.09 3.88
CA LEU A 34 -18.07 -8.68 4.27
C LEU A 34 -16.69 -8.17 3.90
N ARG A 35 -15.63 -8.90 4.28
CA ARG A 35 -14.26 -8.53 4.00
C ARG A 35 -13.95 -8.49 2.49
N ASN A 36 -14.42 -9.49 1.72
CA ASN A 36 -14.17 -9.53 0.29
C ASN A 36 -14.94 -8.46 -0.47
N GLN A 37 -16.17 -8.14 -0.07
CA GLN A 37 -16.90 -7.02 -0.65
C GLN A 37 -16.25 -5.68 -0.28
N ALA A 38 -15.81 -5.49 0.94
CA ALA A 38 -15.08 -4.29 1.36
C ALA A 38 -13.75 -4.14 0.57
N ARG A 39 -13.03 -5.24 0.32
CA ARG A 39 -11.86 -5.25 -0.58
C ARG A 39 -12.18 -4.67 -1.95
N ALA A 40 -13.29 -5.09 -2.55
CA ALA A 40 -13.67 -4.64 -3.89
C ALA A 40 -14.02 -3.15 -3.93
N LEU A 41 -14.52 -2.60 -2.81
CA LEU A 41 -15.00 -1.21 -2.69
C LEU A 41 -14.00 -0.24 -2.06
N ALA A 42 -12.89 -0.72 -1.50
CA ALA A 42 -11.99 0.10 -0.69
C ALA A 42 -11.49 1.38 -1.38
N SER A 43 -11.36 1.36 -2.71
CA SER A 43 -10.92 2.52 -3.49
C SER A 43 -12.07 3.26 -4.21
N SER A 44 -13.14 2.55 -4.59
CA SER A 44 -14.23 3.12 -5.38
C SER A 44 -15.40 3.65 -4.55
N CYS A 45 -15.69 3.01 -3.41
CA CYS A 45 -16.76 3.39 -2.48
C CYS A 45 -16.25 3.21 -1.03
N PRO A 46 -15.25 4.02 -0.61
CA PRO A 46 -14.51 3.78 0.63
C PRO A 46 -15.37 3.87 1.89
N GLU A 47 -16.39 4.74 1.95
CA GLU A 47 -17.32 4.83 3.09
C GLU A 47 -18.09 3.52 3.26
N VAL A 48 -18.54 2.92 2.16
CA VAL A 48 -19.24 1.63 2.19
C VAL A 48 -18.28 0.52 2.64
N ALA A 49 -17.06 0.52 2.13
CA ALA A 49 -16.03 -0.43 2.54
C ALA A 49 -15.78 -0.36 4.05
N LEU A 50 -15.65 0.85 4.62
CA LEU A 50 -15.51 1.05 6.07
C LEU A 50 -16.71 0.49 6.84
N ARG A 51 -17.93 0.79 6.41
CA ARG A 51 -19.16 0.29 7.02
C ARG A 51 -19.26 -1.25 7.03
N LEU A 52 -18.85 -1.89 5.92
CA LEU A 52 -18.80 -3.36 5.84
C LEU A 52 -17.70 -3.95 6.75
N LEU A 53 -16.56 -3.27 6.87
CA LEU A 53 -15.48 -3.68 7.77
C LEU A 53 -15.85 -3.51 9.24
N ASP A 54 -16.63 -2.49 9.59
CA ASP A 54 -17.15 -2.33 10.95
C ASP A 54 -18.07 -3.50 11.32
N GLN A 55 -18.96 -3.93 10.41
CA GLN A 55 -19.77 -5.13 10.60
C GLN A 55 -18.91 -6.40 10.71
N TYR A 56 -17.85 -6.52 9.88
CA TYR A 56 -16.90 -7.63 9.95
C TYR A 56 -16.26 -7.74 11.34
N PHE A 57 -15.78 -6.64 11.90
CA PHE A 57 -15.16 -6.64 13.22
C PHE A 57 -16.18 -6.86 14.35
N THR A 58 -17.39 -6.33 14.21
CA THR A 58 -18.50 -6.58 15.16
C THR A 58 -18.85 -8.07 15.26
N LEU A 59 -18.73 -8.82 14.15
CA LEU A 59 -18.93 -10.27 14.12
C LEU A 59 -17.72 -11.08 14.64
N GLY A 60 -16.68 -10.41 15.15
CA GLY A 60 -15.47 -11.04 15.66
C GLY A 60 -14.36 -11.30 14.60
N GLY A 61 -14.63 -10.99 13.35
CA GLY A 61 -13.67 -11.19 12.26
C GLY A 61 -13.42 -12.67 11.96
N ASP A 62 -12.26 -12.95 11.35
CA ASP A 62 -11.74 -14.29 11.05
C ASP A 62 -10.20 -14.33 11.17
N LEU A 63 -9.56 -15.39 10.71
CA LEU A 63 -8.10 -15.50 10.74
C LEU A 63 -7.40 -14.47 9.86
N GLU A 64 -8.08 -13.94 8.85
CA GLU A 64 -7.53 -12.96 7.90
C GLU A 64 -7.78 -11.49 8.32
N GLN A 65 -7.79 -11.20 9.62
CA GLN A 65 -7.98 -9.83 10.13
C GLN A 65 -6.93 -8.85 9.60
N ALA A 66 -5.70 -9.29 9.34
CA ALA A 66 -4.68 -8.46 8.68
C ALA A 66 -5.20 -7.88 7.35
N GLY A 67 -5.84 -8.72 6.51
CA GLY A 67 -6.46 -8.27 5.27
C GLY A 67 -7.59 -7.26 5.49
N ALA A 68 -8.43 -7.47 6.53
CA ALA A 68 -9.51 -6.52 6.84
C ALA A 68 -8.96 -5.15 7.26
N HIS A 69 -7.94 -5.10 8.13
CA HIS A 69 -7.25 -3.85 8.49
C HIS A 69 -6.57 -3.21 7.28
N PHE A 70 -6.00 -4.01 6.37
CA PHE A 70 -5.38 -3.51 5.15
C PHE A 70 -6.40 -2.81 4.23
N TYR A 71 -7.58 -3.40 4.02
CA TYR A 71 -8.63 -2.76 3.23
C TYR A 71 -9.21 -1.53 3.93
N ARG A 72 -9.28 -1.53 5.27
CA ARG A 72 -9.61 -0.33 6.07
C ARG A 72 -8.61 0.79 5.85
N ALA A 73 -7.30 0.49 5.86
CA ALA A 73 -6.25 1.46 5.57
C ALA A 73 -6.41 2.05 4.17
N ARG A 74 -6.60 1.22 3.16
CA ARG A 74 -6.80 1.68 1.77
C ARG A 74 -8.05 2.53 1.59
N ALA A 75 -9.15 2.20 2.28
CA ALA A 75 -10.35 3.03 2.27
C ALA A 75 -10.08 4.41 2.90
N HIS A 76 -9.34 4.48 4.01
CA HIS A 76 -8.94 5.75 4.60
C HIS A 76 -7.97 6.55 3.70
N VAL A 77 -7.05 5.88 2.99
CA VAL A 77 -6.21 6.55 1.97
C VAL A 77 -7.08 7.17 0.87
N ALA A 78 -8.08 6.43 0.36
CA ALA A 78 -8.99 6.95 -0.66
C ALA A 78 -9.80 8.17 -0.19
N LEU A 79 -10.13 8.23 1.11
CA LEU A 79 -10.82 9.35 1.77
C LEU A 79 -9.87 10.49 2.19
N ARG A 80 -8.56 10.38 1.95
CA ARG A 80 -7.55 11.32 2.45
C ARG A 80 -7.49 11.42 3.98
N ASN A 81 -7.99 10.43 4.70
CA ASN A 81 -7.92 10.33 6.15
C ASN A 81 -6.58 9.70 6.57
N VAL A 82 -5.49 10.45 6.41
CA VAL A 82 -4.11 9.94 6.49
C VAL A 82 -3.81 9.32 7.86
N ASP A 83 -4.16 9.98 8.97
CA ASP A 83 -3.89 9.45 10.31
C ASP A 83 -4.64 8.14 10.57
N ALA A 84 -5.90 8.04 10.16
CA ALA A 84 -6.68 6.81 10.27
C ALA A 84 -6.11 5.68 9.39
N ALA A 85 -5.60 6.02 8.20
CA ALA A 85 -4.91 5.07 7.33
C ALA A 85 -3.66 4.51 7.99
N VAL A 86 -2.82 5.38 8.58
CA VAL A 86 -1.61 4.96 9.30
C VAL A 86 -1.96 4.04 10.47
N LEU A 87 -2.95 4.40 11.29
CA LEU A 87 -3.39 3.54 12.40
C LEU A 87 -3.88 2.17 11.92
N ALA A 88 -4.62 2.12 10.81
CA ALA A 88 -5.07 0.88 10.23
C ALA A 88 -3.92 0.03 9.68
N PHE A 89 -2.92 0.63 9.02
CA PHE A 89 -1.70 -0.08 8.58
C PHE A 89 -0.87 -0.61 9.76
N GLU A 90 -0.74 0.15 10.86
CA GLU A 90 -0.06 -0.34 12.06
C GLU A 90 -0.79 -1.57 12.66
N ALA A 91 -2.13 -1.56 12.66
CA ALA A 91 -2.91 -2.71 13.07
C ALA A 91 -2.69 -3.93 12.16
N VAL A 92 -2.47 -3.72 10.84
CA VAL A 92 -2.07 -4.78 9.92
C VAL A 92 -0.75 -5.40 10.37
N LEU A 93 0.30 -4.57 10.53
CA LEU A 93 1.65 -5.04 10.87
C LEU A 93 1.67 -5.78 12.21
N ALA A 94 0.94 -5.28 13.22
CA ALA A 94 0.79 -5.96 14.50
C ALA A 94 0.10 -7.33 14.36
N ARG A 95 -0.90 -7.42 13.47
CA ARG A 95 -1.59 -8.69 13.22
C ARG A 95 -0.73 -9.68 12.43
N GLU A 96 0.05 -9.21 11.47
CA GLU A 96 1.00 -10.03 10.71
C GLU A 96 2.13 -10.57 11.60
N ASP A 97 2.59 -9.78 12.57
CA ASP A 97 3.56 -10.24 13.58
C ASP A 97 2.97 -11.36 14.46
N ALA A 98 1.70 -11.26 14.84
CA ALA A 98 1.01 -12.26 15.63
C ALA A 98 0.64 -13.53 14.83
N VAL A 99 0.39 -13.40 13.53
CA VAL A 99 -0.04 -14.50 12.63
C VAL A 99 0.73 -14.41 11.30
N PRO A 100 2.01 -14.85 11.27
CA PRO A 100 2.92 -14.61 10.14
C PRO A 100 2.51 -15.23 8.80
N ASN A 101 1.55 -16.16 8.79
CA ASN A 101 1.07 -16.83 7.58
C ASN A 101 0.12 -15.94 6.73
N PHE A 102 -0.40 -14.85 7.30
CA PHE A 102 -1.29 -13.93 6.60
C PHE A 102 -0.59 -12.59 6.39
N ARG A 103 0.02 -12.45 5.23
CA ARG A 103 0.77 -11.24 4.86
C ARG A 103 0.00 -10.39 3.86
N THR A 104 0.13 -9.09 4.00
CA THR A 104 -0.41 -8.08 3.08
C THR A 104 0.72 -7.25 2.48
N TRP A 105 0.38 -6.16 1.84
CA TRP A 105 1.35 -5.20 1.28
C TRP A 105 1.58 -3.98 2.20
N ALA A 106 1.16 -4.05 3.45
CA ALA A 106 1.30 -2.95 4.41
C ALA A 106 2.75 -2.55 4.65
N PHE A 107 3.67 -3.51 4.61
CA PHE A 107 5.10 -3.28 4.86
C PHE A 107 5.76 -2.29 3.89
N HIS A 108 5.21 -2.07 2.70
CA HIS A 108 5.69 -1.04 1.79
C HIS A 108 4.66 0.09 1.56
N GLU A 109 3.35 -0.16 1.64
CA GLU A 109 2.34 0.90 1.48
C GLU A 109 2.37 1.91 2.62
N LEU A 110 2.58 1.47 3.88
CA LEU A 110 2.69 2.39 5.02
C LEU A 110 3.89 3.35 4.91
N PRO A 111 5.14 2.88 4.66
CA PRO A 111 6.26 3.79 4.47
C PRO A 111 6.08 4.76 3.30
N VAL A 112 5.48 4.31 2.19
CA VAL A 112 5.17 5.16 1.05
C VAL A 112 4.21 6.27 1.44
N LEU A 113 3.12 5.94 2.16
CA LEU A 113 2.16 6.92 2.67
C LEU A 113 2.86 7.96 3.57
N ILE A 114 3.65 7.51 4.55
CA ILE A 114 4.39 8.38 5.48
C ILE A 114 5.34 9.33 4.71
N ALA A 115 6.03 8.81 3.68
CA ALA A 115 6.97 9.58 2.88
C ALA A 115 6.29 10.62 1.96
N ILE A 116 5.17 10.24 1.32
CA ILE A 116 4.40 11.13 0.45
C ILE A 116 3.79 12.27 1.28
N GLU A 117 3.17 11.94 2.40
CA GLU A 117 2.48 12.90 3.28
C GLU A 117 3.46 13.66 4.20
N ARG A 118 4.77 13.44 4.05
CA ARG A 118 5.86 14.13 4.80
C ARG A 118 5.67 14.09 6.32
N MET A 119 5.27 12.93 6.83
CA MET A 119 5.02 12.73 8.26
C MET A 119 6.34 12.56 9.03
N SER A 120 7.10 13.63 9.20
CA SER A 120 8.47 13.60 9.75
C SER A 120 8.58 12.90 11.11
N ALA A 121 7.59 13.06 11.98
CA ALA A 121 7.55 12.38 13.28
C ALA A 121 7.42 10.84 13.16
N ARG A 122 7.15 10.31 11.97
CA ARG A 122 6.99 8.86 11.71
C ARG A 122 8.08 8.27 10.81
N TYR A 123 9.10 9.06 10.42
CA TYR A 123 10.15 8.59 9.51
C TYR A 123 10.94 7.42 10.10
N ASP A 124 11.33 7.48 11.38
CA ASP A 124 12.03 6.37 12.03
C ASP A 124 11.22 5.08 11.99
N ARG A 125 9.90 5.19 12.22
CA ARG A 125 8.99 4.05 12.13
C ARG A 125 8.91 3.49 10.71
N ALA A 126 8.80 4.34 9.69
CA ALA A 126 8.80 3.94 8.29
C ALA A 126 10.09 3.21 7.92
N ILE A 127 11.25 3.74 8.31
CA ILE A 127 12.56 3.10 8.08
C ILE A 127 12.62 1.72 8.78
N GLN A 128 12.19 1.62 10.04
CA GLN A 128 12.13 0.33 10.75
C GLN A 128 11.30 -0.72 10.00
N VAL A 129 10.14 -0.33 9.47
CA VAL A 129 9.28 -1.23 8.70
C VAL A 129 9.98 -1.64 7.40
N LEU A 130 10.58 -0.71 6.67
CA LEU A 130 11.32 -0.99 5.44
C LEU A 130 12.48 -1.97 5.70
N VAL A 131 13.29 -1.72 6.70
CA VAL A 131 14.45 -2.57 7.04
C VAL A 131 14.01 -3.97 7.47
N LYS A 132 13.00 -4.06 8.34
CA LYS A 132 12.47 -5.35 8.85
C LYS A 132 12.01 -6.28 7.72
N HIS A 133 11.46 -5.71 6.64
CA HIS A 133 10.80 -6.50 5.60
C HIS A 133 11.57 -6.48 4.26
N LYS A 134 12.84 -6.05 4.26
CA LYS A 134 13.66 -5.98 3.04
C LYS A 134 13.73 -7.29 2.27
N ASP A 135 13.84 -8.40 2.98
CA ASP A 135 13.94 -9.74 2.37
C ASP A 135 12.62 -10.26 1.76
N TRP A 136 11.53 -9.49 1.92
CA TRP A 136 10.22 -9.85 1.35
C TRP A 136 9.97 -9.26 -0.03
N LEU A 137 10.87 -8.41 -0.50
CA LEU A 137 10.74 -7.76 -1.80
C LEU A 137 10.91 -8.78 -2.92
N THR A 138 9.85 -9.01 -3.67
CA THR A 138 9.79 -10.02 -4.73
C THR A 138 9.51 -9.39 -6.09
N PHE A 139 8.74 -8.30 -6.13
CA PHE A 139 8.25 -7.71 -7.36
C PHE A 139 8.88 -6.34 -7.63
N PRO A 140 9.05 -5.95 -8.92
CA PRO A 140 9.56 -4.64 -9.30
C PRO A 140 8.83 -3.46 -8.63
N VAL A 141 7.49 -3.53 -8.50
CA VAL A 141 6.70 -2.49 -7.84
C VAL A 141 7.03 -2.34 -6.36
N GLN A 142 7.37 -3.44 -5.67
CA GLN A 142 7.77 -3.40 -4.27
C GLN A 142 9.16 -2.77 -4.11
N LEU A 143 10.11 -3.11 -5.00
CA LEU A 143 11.43 -2.47 -5.04
C LEU A 143 11.29 -0.97 -5.32
N TYR A 144 10.47 -0.59 -6.29
CA TYR A 144 10.20 0.80 -6.63
C TYR A 144 9.67 1.59 -5.43
N GLN A 145 8.67 1.05 -4.75
CA GLN A 145 8.05 1.69 -3.60
C GLN A 145 8.97 1.72 -2.38
N TRP A 146 9.69 0.63 -2.11
CA TRP A 146 10.64 0.53 -1.00
C TRP A 146 11.78 1.54 -1.11
N HIS A 147 12.51 1.51 -2.22
CA HIS A 147 13.60 2.44 -2.49
C HIS A 147 13.09 3.88 -2.60
N GLY A 148 11.92 4.07 -3.21
CA GLY A 148 11.32 5.38 -3.36
C GLY A 148 10.90 6.01 -2.03
N ALA A 149 10.26 5.27 -1.13
CA ALA A 149 9.92 5.76 0.20
C ALA A 149 11.16 6.14 0.99
N LEU A 150 12.21 5.29 0.96
CA LEU A 150 13.47 5.56 1.62
C LEU A 150 14.15 6.80 1.04
N ALA A 151 14.17 6.96 -0.29
CA ALA A 151 14.73 8.14 -0.96
C ALA A 151 14.06 9.45 -0.51
N LEU A 152 12.72 9.45 -0.44
CA LEU A 152 11.96 10.63 0.00
C LEU A 152 12.27 10.98 1.45
N ILE A 153 12.29 9.98 2.36
CA ILE A 153 12.58 10.19 3.79
C ILE A 153 14.01 10.72 3.98
N LEU A 154 15.01 10.08 3.36
CA LEU A 154 16.40 10.50 3.44
C LEU A 154 16.61 11.91 2.89
N HIS A 155 15.90 12.25 1.81
CA HIS A 155 15.95 13.60 1.23
C HIS A 155 15.44 14.66 2.19
N GLU A 156 14.31 14.43 2.84
CA GLU A 156 13.73 15.34 3.84
C GLU A 156 14.62 15.46 5.10
N GLN A 157 15.40 14.41 5.41
CA GLN A 157 16.39 14.41 6.50
C GLN A 157 17.74 15.04 6.09
N GLY A 158 17.89 15.53 4.85
CA GLY A 158 19.11 16.18 4.35
C GLY A 158 20.22 15.19 3.93
N GLN A 159 19.98 13.89 3.94
CA GLN A 159 20.92 12.84 3.52
C GLN A 159 20.92 12.73 1.99
N THR A 160 21.46 13.75 1.32
CA THR A 160 21.27 13.95 -0.12
C THR A 160 21.89 12.85 -0.98
N LEU A 161 23.07 12.33 -0.61
CA LEU A 161 23.77 11.32 -1.41
C LEU A 161 23.05 9.97 -1.35
N GLU A 162 22.65 9.58 -0.15
CA GLU A 162 21.90 8.35 0.12
C GLU A 162 20.54 8.42 -0.57
N ALA A 163 19.84 9.54 -0.46
CA ALA A 163 18.55 9.78 -1.12
C ALA A 163 18.67 9.67 -2.65
N GLU A 164 19.74 10.24 -3.25
CA GLU A 164 19.99 10.14 -4.70
C GLU A 164 20.19 8.67 -5.12
N ASN A 165 20.97 7.90 -4.36
CA ASN A 165 21.20 6.50 -4.64
C ASN A 165 19.91 5.68 -4.57
N GLU A 166 19.12 5.87 -3.53
CA GLU A 166 17.83 5.18 -3.37
C GLU A 166 16.83 5.57 -4.46
N ALA A 167 16.76 6.84 -4.84
CA ALA A 167 15.90 7.30 -5.93
C ALA A 167 16.27 6.66 -7.27
N LYS A 168 17.57 6.50 -7.56
CA LYS A 168 18.05 5.79 -8.76
C LYS A 168 17.66 4.31 -8.73
N GLN A 169 17.80 3.63 -7.60
CA GLN A 169 17.36 2.24 -7.44
C GLN A 169 15.86 2.08 -7.69
N ALA A 170 15.05 3.00 -7.16
CA ALA A 170 13.61 3.01 -7.43
C ALA A 170 13.33 3.15 -8.94
N LEU A 171 13.96 4.13 -9.61
CA LEU A 171 13.74 4.37 -11.02
C LEU A 171 14.26 3.23 -11.91
N GLU A 172 15.32 2.51 -11.51
CA GLU A 172 15.75 1.29 -12.21
C GLU A 172 14.73 0.16 -12.03
N ALA A 173 14.15 -0.03 -10.84
CA ALA A 173 13.07 -0.99 -10.64
C ALA A 173 11.83 -0.67 -11.51
N ALA A 174 11.54 0.61 -11.73
CA ALA A 174 10.45 1.05 -12.61
C ALA A 174 10.67 0.72 -14.09
N LYS A 175 11.90 0.52 -14.53
CA LYS A 175 12.24 0.14 -15.92
C LYS A 175 12.16 -1.36 -16.17
N MET A 176 11.98 -2.17 -15.14
CA MET A 176 11.92 -3.62 -15.30
C MET A 176 10.70 -4.01 -16.13
N THR A 177 10.92 -4.80 -17.18
CA THR A 177 9.89 -5.30 -18.10
C THR A 177 9.47 -6.74 -17.83
N HIS A 178 10.06 -7.37 -16.81
CA HIS A 178 9.82 -8.76 -16.45
C HIS A 178 9.87 -8.95 -14.93
N SER A 179 8.88 -9.63 -14.39
CA SER A 179 8.74 -9.87 -12.93
C SER A 179 9.72 -10.90 -12.35
N GLY A 180 10.41 -11.66 -13.20
CA GLY A 180 11.17 -12.85 -12.79
C GLY A 180 10.34 -14.15 -12.77
N PHE A 181 9.02 -14.09 -12.88
CA PHE A 181 8.15 -15.26 -12.88
C PHE A 181 7.83 -15.72 -14.30
N GLN A 182 8.29 -16.94 -14.66
CA GLN A 182 8.19 -17.48 -16.00
C GLN A 182 6.76 -17.48 -16.57
N HIS A 183 5.75 -17.84 -15.74
CA HIS A 183 4.35 -17.91 -16.17
C HIS A 183 3.56 -16.62 -15.96
N HIS A 184 4.15 -15.60 -15.32
CA HIS A 184 3.52 -14.34 -14.99
C HIS A 184 4.49 -13.17 -15.19
N PRO A 185 5.02 -12.98 -16.42
CA PRO A 185 6.11 -12.02 -16.69
C PRO A 185 5.75 -10.58 -16.33
N ASN A 186 4.46 -10.22 -16.39
CA ASN A 186 3.98 -8.86 -16.12
C ASN A 186 3.50 -8.65 -14.68
N LEU A 187 3.58 -9.67 -13.80
CA LEU A 187 3.09 -9.56 -12.44
C LEU A 187 3.96 -8.64 -11.59
N GLY A 188 3.34 -7.63 -10.97
CA GLY A 188 4.06 -6.70 -10.08
C GLY A 188 5.07 -5.80 -10.79
N LEU A 189 4.91 -5.57 -12.09
CA LEU A 189 5.62 -4.49 -12.78
C LEU A 189 5.11 -3.13 -12.30
N VAL A 190 5.97 -2.12 -12.40
CA VAL A 190 5.59 -0.74 -12.13
C VAL A 190 4.75 -0.22 -13.30
N GLY A 191 3.63 0.41 -12.99
CA GLY A 191 2.79 1.06 -13.99
C GLY A 191 3.31 2.45 -14.37
N ASP A 192 2.39 3.38 -14.63
CA ASP A 192 2.76 4.78 -14.89
C ASP A 192 3.41 5.40 -13.65
N THR A 193 4.53 6.08 -13.86
CA THR A 193 5.26 6.82 -12.83
C THR A 193 5.14 8.33 -12.97
N ALA A 194 4.22 8.82 -13.82
CA ALA A 194 3.98 10.26 -14.04
C ALA A 194 3.20 10.93 -12.89
N ASP A 195 3.08 10.26 -11.77
CA ASP A 195 2.47 10.76 -10.54
C ASP A 195 3.44 11.63 -9.70
N GLU A 196 2.95 12.18 -8.59
CA GLU A 196 3.74 12.99 -7.66
C GLU A 196 4.94 12.21 -7.11
N PHE A 197 4.75 10.93 -6.74
CA PHE A 197 5.80 10.09 -6.18
C PHE A 197 6.96 9.92 -7.18
N GLY A 198 6.67 9.50 -8.40
CA GLY A 198 7.68 9.33 -9.45
C GLY A 198 8.35 10.65 -9.87
N ASN A 199 7.60 11.77 -9.88
CA ASN A 199 8.16 13.09 -10.15
C ASN A 199 9.18 13.52 -9.09
N ARG A 200 8.86 13.33 -7.79
CA ARG A 200 9.79 13.61 -6.69
C ARG A 200 11.04 12.74 -6.77
N LEU A 201 10.93 11.46 -7.11
CA LEU A 201 12.08 10.57 -7.28
C LEU A 201 12.99 11.04 -8.42
N ARG A 202 12.43 11.44 -9.57
CA ARG A 202 13.22 11.99 -10.68
C ARG A 202 13.96 13.26 -10.29
N GLN A 203 13.33 14.15 -9.53
CA GLN A 203 13.98 15.36 -9.01
C GLN A 203 15.15 15.05 -8.08
N ILE A 204 15.00 14.07 -7.18
CA ILE A 204 16.07 13.65 -6.26
C ILE A 204 17.21 13.01 -7.05
N ALA A 205 16.91 12.10 -7.98
CA ALA A 205 17.91 11.38 -8.78
C ALA A 205 18.69 12.28 -9.74
N SER A 206 18.10 13.42 -10.17
CA SER A 206 18.69 14.34 -11.17
C SER A 206 19.45 15.50 -10.58
N LYS A 207 19.48 15.69 -9.24
CA LYS A 207 20.20 16.82 -8.64
C LYS A 207 21.68 16.74 -9.01
N PRO A 208 22.25 17.77 -9.69
CA PRO A 208 23.68 17.80 -9.94
C PRO A 208 24.41 17.85 -8.60
N ARG A 209 25.47 17.06 -8.46
CA ARG A 209 26.36 17.10 -7.31
C ARG A 209 26.79 18.55 -7.07
N SER A 210 26.15 19.22 -6.14
CA SER A 210 26.57 20.57 -5.72
C SER A 210 27.86 20.44 -4.95
N GLY A 211 28.97 20.78 -5.60
CA GLY A 211 30.17 21.04 -4.84
C GLY A 211 31.41 20.31 -5.30
N LEU A 212 32.08 20.88 -6.24
CA LEU A 212 33.50 21.17 -6.12
C LEU A 212 33.71 22.44 -6.94
N ARG A 213 33.36 23.59 -6.32
CA ARG A 213 33.95 24.85 -6.75
C ARG A 213 35.45 24.72 -6.48
N TRP A 214 36.16 24.19 -7.46
CA TRP A 214 37.62 24.35 -7.47
C TRP A 214 37.90 25.84 -7.53
N TRP A 215 38.39 26.37 -6.44
CA TRP A 215 39.02 27.70 -6.43
C TRP A 215 40.22 27.61 -7.36
N ARG A 216 40.06 28.10 -8.57
CA ARG A 216 41.25 28.49 -9.39
C ARG A 216 41.67 29.85 -8.86
N LYS A 217 42.80 29.86 -8.16
CA LYS A 217 43.63 31.05 -8.03
C LYS A 217 44.42 31.23 -9.30
#